data_7c66d4f7c2e73043455336e21d7ba9b0
#
_entry.id   7c66d4f7c2e73043455336e21d7ba9b0
#
_cell.length_a   1.000
_cell.length_b   1.000
_cell.length_c   1.000
_cell.angle_alpha   90.00
_cell.angle_beta   90.00
_cell.angle_gamma   90.00
#
_symmetry.space_group_name_H-M   'P 1'
#
loop_
_entity.id
_entity.type
_entity.pdbx_description
1 polymer ?
#
loop_
_entity_poly.entity_id
_entity_poly.type
_entity_poly.pdbx_seq_one_letter_code
_entity_poly.pdbx_strand_id
1 'polypeptide(L)'
;MALTFEWDTNKARWNLAKHGVSFEESSTVFGDPRSLTIPDPVHSKVEERFVTIGTSHRGKLLVVVHTERGDNPHHQRASGEQTRTKVL
;
A
#
# COMPACT_ATOMS: atom_id res chain seq x y z
N MET A 1 12.08 10.26 6.26
CA MET A 1 10.66 10.07 6.00
C MET A 1 10.25 8.67 6.39
N ALA A 2 9.19 8.54 7.13
CA ALA A 2 8.70 7.24 7.56
C ALA A 2 7.45 6.86 6.79
N LEU A 3 7.30 5.57 6.47
CA LEU A 3 6.08 5.01 5.91
C LEU A 3 5.29 4.36 7.04
N THR A 4 4.02 4.66 7.08
CA THR A 4 3.09 4.06 8.02
C THR A 4 2.04 3.29 7.22
N PHE A 5 1.78 2.05 7.61
CA PHE A 5 0.81 1.21 6.92
C PHE A 5 -0.40 0.97 7.80
N GLU A 6 -1.56 1.00 7.17
CA GLU A 6 -2.83 0.70 7.81
C GLU A 6 -3.58 -0.34 6.98
N TRP A 7 -4.39 -1.16 7.65
CA TRP A 7 -5.27 -2.11 6.96
C TRP A 7 -6.41 -2.50 7.87
N ASP A 8 -7.47 -3.00 7.26
CA ASP A 8 -8.60 -3.56 7.97
C ASP A 8 -8.25 -4.97 8.44
N THR A 9 -8.41 -5.24 9.74
CA THR A 9 -8.06 -6.53 10.34
C THR A 9 -8.85 -7.69 9.73
N ASN A 10 -10.14 -7.47 9.45
CA ASN A 10 -10.97 -8.52 8.86
C ASN A 10 -10.53 -8.86 7.44
N LYS A 11 -10.21 -7.84 6.65
CA LYS A 11 -9.69 -8.06 5.31
C LYS A 11 -8.33 -8.75 5.35
N ALA A 12 -7.50 -8.41 6.32
CA ALA A 12 -6.19 -9.05 6.47
C ALA A 12 -6.34 -10.55 6.78
N ARG A 13 -7.26 -10.91 7.66
CA ARG A 13 -7.53 -12.32 7.99
C ARG A 13 -8.05 -13.08 6.78
N TRP A 14 -9.00 -12.46 6.07
CA TRP A 14 -9.58 -13.07 4.90
C TRP A 14 -8.54 -13.30 3.80
N ASN A 15 -7.71 -12.30 3.57
CA ASN A 15 -6.67 -12.37 2.56
C ASN A 15 -5.63 -13.45 2.89
N LEU A 16 -5.24 -13.53 4.16
CA LEU A 16 -4.30 -14.55 4.62
C LEU A 16 -4.89 -15.96 4.42
N ALA A 17 -6.16 -16.13 4.79
CA ALA A 17 -6.82 -17.43 4.66
C ALA A 17 -6.97 -17.84 3.19
N LYS A 18 -7.30 -16.89 2.32
CA LYS A 18 -7.59 -17.18 0.91
C LYS A 18 -6.33 -17.27 0.05
N HIS A 19 -5.37 -16.39 0.27
CA HIS A 19 -4.19 -16.28 -0.60
C HIS A 19 -2.89 -16.69 0.08
N GLY A 20 -2.91 -16.90 1.38
CA GLY A 20 -1.69 -17.23 2.12
C GLY A 20 -0.72 -16.09 2.27
N VAL A 21 -1.17 -14.85 2.07
CA VAL A 21 -0.32 -13.66 2.13
C VAL A 21 -0.89 -12.72 3.19
N SER A 22 -0.06 -12.34 4.14
CA SER A 22 -0.42 -11.34 5.14
C SER A 22 -0.29 -9.94 4.56
N PHE A 23 -0.99 -8.98 5.14
CA PHE A 23 -0.80 -7.58 4.74
C PHE A 23 0.57 -7.06 5.17
N GLU A 24 1.14 -7.61 6.24
CA GLU A 24 2.53 -7.31 6.60
C GLU A 24 3.49 -7.70 5.48
N GLU A 25 3.31 -8.88 4.91
CA GLU A 25 4.11 -9.29 3.75
C GLU A 25 3.84 -8.39 2.56
N SER A 26 2.59 -8.03 2.31
CA SER A 26 2.23 -7.12 1.22
C SER A 26 2.92 -5.77 1.37
N SER A 27 3.06 -5.27 2.60
CA SER A 27 3.72 -3.98 2.83
C SER A 27 5.20 -4.01 2.46
N THR A 28 5.84 -5.17 2.47
CA THR A 28 7.26 -5.28 2.12
C THR A 28 7.52 -5.03 0.64
N VAL A 29 6.49 -5.13 -0.19
CA VAL A 29 6.58 -4.83 -1.62
C VAL A 29 7.04 -3.38 -1.85
N PHE A 30 6.66 -2.48 -0.96
CA PHE A 30 7.05 -1.07 -1.08
C PHE A 30 8.54 -0.85 -0.87
N GLY A 31 9.24 -1.82 -0.31
CA GLY A 31 10.70 -1.79 -0.19
C GLY A 31 11.42 -2.39 -1.37
N ASP A 32 10.72 -2.97 -2.33
CA ASP A 32 11.33 -3.53 -3.52
C ASP A 32 11.71 -2.37 -4.47
N PRO A 33 13.02 -2.21 -4.79
CA PRO A 33 13.45 -1.14 -5.69
C PRO A 33 12.93 -1.28 -7.12
N ARG A 34 12.42 -2.45 -7.47
CA ARG A 34 11.84 -2.70 -8.79
C ARG A 34 10.33 -2.62 -8.79
N SER A 35 9.72 -2.28 -7.66
CA SER A 35 8.25 -2.16 -7.61
C SER A 35 7.78 -1.02 -8.51
N LEU A 36 6.60 -1.22 -9.07
CA LEU A 36 5.95 -0.25 -9.93
C LEU A 36 4.61 0.13 -9.31
N THR A 37 4.39 1.42 -9.12
CA THR A 37 3.12 1.93 -8.60
C THR A 37 2.44 2.73 -9.69
N ILE A 38 1.19 2.38 -9.98
CA ILE A 38 0.38 3.07 -10.97
C ILE A 38 -0.95 3.47 -10.32
N PRO A 39 -1.57 4.56 -10.77
CA PRO A 39 -2.91 4.89 -10.30
C PRO A 39 -3.92 3.89 -10.83
N ASP A 40 -4.98 3.64 -10.05
CA ASP A 40 -6.09 2.81 -10.47
C ASP A 40 -7.22 3.74 -10.93
N PRO A 41 -7.35 3.99 -12.23
CA PRO A 41 -8.32 4.98 -12.72
C PRO A 41 -9.77 4.53 -12.57
N VAL A 42 -10.02 3.23 -12.50
CA VAL A 42 -11.37 2.69 -12.40
C VAL A 42 -11.96 2.94 -11.01
N HIS A 43 -11.13 2.88 -9.97
CA HIS A 43 -11.57 2.96 -8.59
C HIS A 43 -11.19 4.26 -7.90
N SER A 44 -10.67 5.25 -8.63
CA SER A 44 -10.18 6.50 -8.05
C SER A 44 -11.22 7.62 -8.03
N LYS A 45 -12.51 7.29 -8.06
CA LYS A 45 -13.58 8.31 -8.12
C LYS A 45 -13.83 8.98 -6.78
N VAL A 46 -13.76 8.25 -5.70
CA VAL A 46 -14.05 8.75 -4.36
C VAL A 46 -12.77 9.08 -3.62
N GLU A 47 -11.79 8.21 -3.72
CA GLU A 47 -10.46 8.41 -3.17
C GLU A 47 -9.44 7.87 -4.15
N GLU A 48 -8.27 8.46 -4.18
CA GLU A 48 -7.22 7.99 -5.06
C GLU A 48 -6.73 6.63 -4.61
N ARG A 49 -6.78 5.69 -5.53
CA ARG A 49 -6.27 4.34 -5.34
C ARG A 49 -5.10 4.08 -6.25
N PHE A 50 -4.19 3.30 -5.74
CA PHE A 50 -2.99 2.93 -6.45
C PHE A 50 -2.83 1.43 -6.44
N VAL A 51 -2.10 0.93 -7.42
CA VAL A 51 -1.73 -0.47 -7.50
C VAL A 51 -0.21 -0.53 -7.55
N THR A 52 0.38 -1.23 -6.61
CA THR A 52 1.82 -1.47 -6.61
C THR A 52 2.09 -2.93 -6.91
N ILE A 53 2.94 -3.16 -7.89
CA ILE A 53 3.35 -4.50 -8.30
C ILE A 53 4.82 -4.64 -7.93
N GLY A 54 5.15 -5.66 -7.19
CA GLY A 54 6.53 -5.87 -6.77
C GLY A 54 6.70 -7.19 -6.04
N THR A 55 7.91 -7.43 -5.58
CA THR A 55 8.28 -8.66 -4.92
C THR A 55 8.32 -8.45 -3.41
N SER A 56 7.67 -9.34 -2.66
CA SER A 56 7.69 -9.31 -1.21
C SER A 56 9.05 -9.77 -0.67
N HIS A 57 9.25 -9.60 0.64
CA HIS A 57 10.49 -10.05 1.30
C HIS A 57 10.69 -11.56 1.21
N ARG A 58 9.63 -12.31 0.88
CA ARG A 58 9.69 -13.75 0.67
C ARG A 58 9.91 -14.14 -0.78
N GLY A 59 10.09 -13.16 -1.66
CA GLY A 59 10.31 -13.42 -3.07
C GLY A 59 9.05 -13.67 -3.87
N LYS A 60 7.86 -13.37 -3.34
CA LYS A 60 6.61 -13.52 -4.06
C LYS A 60 6.28 -12.24 -4.83
N LEU A 61 5.90 -12.39 -6.08
CA LEU A 61 5.39 -11.27 -6.86
C LEU A 61 3.96 -11.00 -6.43
N LEU A 62 3.71 -9.80 -5.94
CA LEU A 62 2.41 -9.41 -5.39
C LEU A 62 1.89 -8.17 -6.08
N VAL A 63 0.57 -8.07 -6.11
CA VAL A 63 -0.16 -6.87 -6.54
C VAL A 63 -0.89 -6.35 -5.33
N VAL A 64 -0.58 -5.11 -4.93
CA VAL A 64 -1.12 -4.51 -3.72
C VAL A 64 -1.94 -3.28 -4.10
N VAL A 65 -3.22 -3.29 -3.76
CA VAL A 65 -4.10 -2.16 -3.94
C VAL A 65 -4.09 -1.34 -2.66
N HIS A 66 -3.88 -0.04 -2.77
CA HIS A 66 -3.73 0.81 -1.60
C HIS A 66 -4.15 2.24 -1.88
N THR A 67 -4.33 3.00 -0.82
CA THR A 67 -4.49 4.44 -0.86
C THR A 67 -3.33 5.08 -0.13
N GLU A 68 -3.03 6.31 -0.47
CA GLU A 68 -1.97 7.05 0.20
C GLU A 68 -2.52 8.36 0.72
N ARG A 69 -2.15 8.70 1.95
CA ARG A 69 -2.54 9.96 2.59
C ARG A 69 -1.33 10.60 3.24
N GLY A 70 -1.18 11.89 3.01
CA GLY A 70 -0.27 12.69 3.80
C GLY A 70 -0.91 13.08 5.11
N ASP A 71 -0.10 13.42 6.11
CA ASP A 71 -0.60 13.90 7.39
C ASP A 71 -1.27 15.26 7.26
N ASN A 72 -0.92 16.01 6.25
CA ASN A 72 -1.50 17.32 5.98
C ASN A 72 -1.91 17.40 4.51
N PRO A 73 -3.13 16.98 4.19
CA PRO A 73 -3.56 16.88 2.79
C PRO A 73 -3.70 18.20 2.07
N HIS A 74 -3.73 19.31 2.79
CA HIS A 74 -3.90 20.64 2.21
C HIS A 74 -2.60 21.36 1.91
N HIS A 75 -1.48 20.76 2.26
CA HIS A 75 -0.18 21.39 2.10
C HIS A 75 0.76 20.52 1.31
N GLN A 76 1.75 21.16 0.72
CA GLN A 76 2.86 20.44 0.17
C GLN A 76 3.60 19.73 1.28
N ARG A 77 4.13 18.56 0.98
CA ARG A 77 4.86 17.80 1.97
C ARG A 77 6.17 18.47 2.31
N ALA A 78 6.36 18.67 3.59
CA ALA A 78 7.63 19.13 4.08
C ALA A 78 8.56 17.93 4.30
N SER A 79 9.86 18.22 4.37
CA SER A 79 10.83 17.21 4.72
C SER A 79 10.49 16.61 6.08
N GLY A 80 10.48 15.29 6.18
CA GLY A 80 10.15 14.59 7.42
C GLY A 80 8.68 14.30 7.62
N GLU A 81 7.82 14.76 6.72
CA GLU A 81 6.41 14.47 6.81
C GLU A 81 6.15 12.99 6.52
N GLN A 82 5.24 12.39 7.28
CA GLN A 82 4.90 10.99 7.11
C GLN A 82 3.82 10.81 6.04
N THR A 83 3.94 9.71 5.33
CA THR A 83 2.91 9.27 4.40
C THR A 83 2.25 8.02 4.96
N ARG A 84 0.94 8.02 4.98
CA ARG A 84 0.16 6.85 5.39
C ARG A 84 -0.29 6.09 4.16
N THR A 85 -0.03 4.79 4.18
CA THR A 85 -0.44 3.89 3.11
C THR A 85 -1.47 2.93 3.69
N LYS A 86 -2.67 2.95 3.13
CA LYS A 86 -3.72 2.02 3.53
C LYS A 86 -3.79 0.90 2.52
N VAL A 87 -3.50 -0.32 2.96
CA VAL A 87 -3.60 -1.51 2.13
C VAL A 87 -5.06 -1.95 2.08
N LEU A 88 -5.55 -2.18 0.91
CA LEU A 88 -6.97 -2.50 0.67
C LEU A 88 -7.20 -3.97 0.38
#